data_f83c80113ea87404c3c527b5e2033816
#
_entry.id   f83c80113ea87404c3c527b5e2033816
#
_cell.length_a   1.000
_cell.length_b   1.000
_cell.length_c   1.000
_cell.angle_alpha   90.00
_cell.angle_beta   90.00
_cell.angle_gamma   90.00
#
_symmetry.space_group_name_H-M   'P 1'
#
loop_
_entity.id
_entity.type
_entity.pdbx_description
1 polymer ?
#
loop_
_entity_poly.entity_id
_entity_poly.type
_entity_poly.pdbx_seq_one_letter_code
_entity_poly.pdbx_strand_id
1 'polypeptide(L)'
;MTTQFLTETVTTPVNYNCDVLVCGGGTAGVTAALAAARNGAKTMLVEHGGYVGGTLVNGAGPLHSFFNLYNAYPEAGKHQVVRGIAQEIVEKLQARGESTGHMEQKRGGNYDSVITLIDWEGYKALALEMLREAGVQLLLHTDVVSVCKEDDRVHYVVVQNKSGREAICAKVVIDTTGDADVAALSGCEVEKRHQTTSVGMPFSMQHVDMKRLIAYLEEKQLITQLVSGSKLSEGNQANRIGFDLKKVPEFTQFMEEKGIWGPLGYSLHDGEFTYINGTCIKNVDATDAQVLSDAEIKLRLQVKQ
;
A
#
# COMPACT_ATOMS: atom_id res chain seq x y z
N MET A 1 10.76 32.85 -14.56
CA MET A 1 9.51 32.98 -15.35
C MET A 1 8.48 33.67 -14.48
N THR A 2 7.79 34.68 -14.98
CA THR A 2 6.66 35.29 -14.25
C THR A 2 5.46 34.33 -14.30
N THR A 3 4.93 33.97 -13.15
CA THR A 3 3.74 33.11 -13.05
C THR A 3 2.54 33.86 -13.67
N GLN A 4 1.91 33.26 -14.69
CA GLN A 4 0.64 33.73 -15.24
C GLN A 4 -0.50 33.04 -14.50
N PHE A 5 -1.57 33.77 -14.22
CA PHE A 5 -2.75 33.25 -13.54
C PHE A 5 -3.93 33.21 -14.51
N LEU A 6 -4.63 32.08 -14.55
CA LEU A 6 -5.94 31.93 -15.17
C LEU A 6 -7.00 31.96 -14.06
N THR A 7 -8.01 32.77 -14.22
CA THR A 7 -9.18 32.80 -13.33
C THR A 7 -10.37 32.17 -14.04
N GLU A 8 -10.97 31.17 -13.39
CA GLU A 8 -12.16 30.47 -13.90
C GLU A 8 -13.31 30.59 -12.90
N THR A 9 -14.52 30.72 -13.41
CA THR A 9 -15.75 30.60 -12.62
C THR A 9 -16.48 29.34 -13.06
N VAL A 10 -16.59 28.37 -12.15
CA VAL A 10 -17.17 27.05 -12.46
C VAL A 10 -18.37 26.79 -11.57
N THR A 11 -19.49 26.38 -12.17
CA THR A 11 -20.65 25.84 -11.45
C THR A 11 -20.53 24.32 -11.38
N THR A 12 -20.49 23.78 -10.17
CA THR A 12 -20.31 22.34 -9.93
C THR A 12 -21.61 21.71 -9.45
N PRO A 13 -22.16 20.70 -10.15
CA PRO A 13 -23.39 20.02 -9.71
C PRO A 13 -23.12 19.17 -8.46
N VAL A 14 -24.08 19.19 -7.52
CA VAL A 14 -24.03 18.29 -6.34
C VAL A 14 -24.82 17.04 -6.68
N ASN A 15 -24.12 15.97 -7.06
CA ASN A 15 -24.74 14.74 -7.55
C ASN A 15 -24.86 13.67 -6.48
N TYR A 16 -24.14 13.81 -5.37
CA TYR A 16 -24.06 12.77 -4.34
C TYR A 16 -24.29 13.35 -2.94
N ASN A 17 -24.90 12.52 -2.09
CA ASN A 17 -25.13 12.82 -0.69
C ASN A 17 -24.92 11.56 0.15
N CYS A 18 -24.12 11.64 1.21
CA CYS A 18 -23.83 10.54 2.13
C CYS A 18 -23.69 11.02 3.58
N ASP A 19 -23.72 10.08 4.52
CA ASP A 19 -23.41 10.38 5.92
C ASP A 19 -21.89 10.44 6.11
N VAL A 20 -21.17 9.46 5.53
CA VAL A 20 -19.72 9.36 5.60
C VAL A 20 -19.13 9.26 4.20
N LEU A 21 -18.27 10.19 3.87
CA LEU A 21 -17.41 10.14 2.67
C LEU A 21 -15.99 9.76 3.07
N VAL A 22 -15.48 8.70 2.45
CA VAL A 22 -14.09 8.27 2.59
C VAL A 22 -13.34 8.66 1.32
N CYS A 23 -12.29 9.45 1.45
CA CYS A 23 -11.46 9.94 0.36
C CYS A 23 -10.15 9.15 0.32
N GLY A 24 -10.00 8.29 -0.69
CA GLY A 24 -8.88 7.36 -0.85
C GLY A 24 -9.26 5.92 -0.47
N GLY A 25 -9.09 5.00 -1.41
CA GLY A 25 -9.41 3.57 -1.28
C GLY A 25 -8.22 2.71 -0.84
N GLY A 26 -7.22 3.28 -0.17
CA GLY A 26 -6.12 2.52 0.43
C GLY A 26 -6.60 1.57 1.55
N THR A 27 -5.69 0.88 2.21
CA THR A 27 -6.04 -0.05 3.32
C THR A 27 -6.82 0.64 4.43
N ALA A 28 -6.46 1.88 4.77
CA ALA A 28 -7.17 2.69 5.75
C ALA A 28 -8.59 3.02 5.27
N GLY A 29 -8.75 3.43 4.01
CA GLY A 29 -10.04 3.79 3.43
C GLY A 29 -10.99 2.61 3.31
N VAL A 30 -10.52 1.46 2.86
CA VAL A 30 -11.31 0.22 2.82
C VAL A 30 -11.84 -0.11 4.22
N THR A 31 -10.97 -0.07 5.24
CA THR A 31 -11.34 -0.38 6.62
C THR A 31 -12.31 0.66 7.17
N ALA A 32 -12.07 1.95 6.94
CA ALA A 32 -12.94 3.04 7.39
C ALA A 32 -14.34 2.95 6.75
N ALA A 33 -14.41 2.71 5.44
CA ALA A 33 -15.67 2.60 4.73
C ALA A 33 -16.49 1.38 5.18
N LEU A 34 -15.82 0.22 5.37
CA LEU A 34 -16.47 -0.98 5.93
C LEU A 34 -17.00 -0.73 7.34
N ALA A 35 -16.19 -0.09 8.19
CA ALA A 35 -16.61 0.21 9.56
C ALA A 35 -17.82 1.17 9.57
N ALA A 36 -17.79 2.25 8.79
CA ALA A 36 -18.89 3.20 8.72
C ALA A 36 -20.18 2.55 8.21
N ALA A 37 -20.11 1.83 7.11
CA ALA A 37 -21.29 1.17 6.51
C ALA A 37 -21.89 0.11 7.43
N ARG A 38 -21.06 -0.73 8.05
CA ARG A 38 -21.51 -1.77 8.99
C ARG A 38 -22.14 -1.20 10.27
N ASN A 39 -21.85 0.06 10.59
CA ASN A 39 -22.51 0.79 11.67
C ASN A 39 -23.76 1.58 11.21
N GLY A 40 -24.23 1.33 9.99
CA GLY A 40 -25.49 1.87 9.47
C GLY A 40 -25.39 3.24 8.80
N ALA A 41 -24.19 3.78 8.63
CA ALA A 41 -24.02 5.05 7.90
C ALA A 41 -24.16 4.84 6.39
N LYS A 42 -24.87 5.74 5.71
CA LYS A 42 -24.82 5.82 4.24
C LYS A 42 -23.43 6.25 3.81
N THR A 43 -22.62 5.28 3.40
CA THR A 43 -21.18 5.48 3.17
C THR A 43 -20.84 5.51 1.68
N MET A 44 -19.98 6.45 1.31
CA MET A 44 -19.41 6.54 -0.02
C MET A 44 -17.87 6.54 0.07
N LEU A 45 -17.21 5.89 -0.87
CA LEU A 45 -15.76 5.89 -1.01
C LEU A 45 -15.38 6.35 -2.41
N VAL A 46 -14.47 7.33 -2.50
CA VAL A 46 -13.85 7.78 -3.75
C VAL A 46 -12.40 7.34 -3.81
N GLU A 47 -11.99 6.85 -4.98
CA GLU A 47 -10.64 6.35 -5.22
C GLU A 47 -10.15 6.78 -6.61
N HIS A 48 -8.95 7.32 -6.65
CA HIS A 48 -8.24 7.72 -7.86
C HIS A 48 -8.00 6.55 -8.82
N GLY A 49 -7.63 5.38 -8.31
CA GLY A 49 -7.37 4.18 -9.10
C GLY A 49 -8.63 3.46 -9.56
N GLY A 50 -8.44 2.46 -10.43
CA GLY A 50 -9.49 1.55 -10.89
C GLY A 50 -9.76 0.40 -9.90
N TYR A 51 -9.10 0.35 -8.77
CA TYR A 51 -9.20 -0.66 -7.72
C TYR A 51 -8.82 -0.05 -6.37
N VAL A 52 -9.13 -0.76 -5.31
CA VAL A 52 -8.78 -0.35 -3.94
C VAL A 52 -7.57 -1.14 -3.42
N GLY A 53 -6.96 -0.64 -2.34
CA GLY A 53 -5.81 -1.26 -1.68
C GLY A 53 -4.61 -0.34 -1.54
N GLY A 54 -4.52 0.71 -2.35
CA GLY A 54 -3.46 1.73 -2.26
C GLY A 54 -2.06 1.12 -2.27
N THR A 55 -1.20 1.52 -1.35
CA THR A 55 0.18 1.04 -1.25
C THR A 55 0.29 -0.47 -1.05
N LEU A 56 -0.69 -1.12 -0.42
CA LEU A 56 -0.68 -2.57 -0.25
C LEU A 56 -0.63 -3.32 -1.58
N VAL A 57 -1.38 -2.87 -2.57
CA VAL A 57 -1.46 -3.51 -3.89
C VAL A 57 -0.49 -2.89 -4.91
N ASN A 58 -0.22 -1.59 -4.82
CA ASN A 58 0.73 -0.90 -5.70
C ASN A 58 2.18 -1.12 -5.27
N GLY A 59 2.42 -1.15 -3.96
CA GLY A 59 3.72 -1.43 -3.38
C GLY A 59 3.96 -2.90 -3.08
N ALA A 60 2.92 -3.71 -3.18
CA ALA A 60 2.93 -5.17 -3.11
C ALA A 60 3.82 -5.76 -1.99
N GLY A 61 3.70 -5.25 -0.79
CA GLY A 61 4.44 -5.75 0.36
C GLY A 61 3.67 -6.79 1.19
N PRO A 62 4.35 -7.56 2.04
CA PRO A 62 3.67 -8.38 3.03
C PRO A 62 2.98 -7.48 4.06
N LEU A 63 1.91 -7.98 4.64
CA LEU A 63 1.28 -7.33 5.78
C LEU A 63 2.14 -7.53 7.04
N HIS A 64 2.42 -6.44 7.72
CA HIS A 64 3.20 -6.38 8.95
C HIS A 64 2.34 -5.96 10.14
N SER A 65 2.93 -6.05 11.32
CA SER A 65 2.40 -5.41 12.53
C SER A 65 1.04 -5.94 13.03
N PHE A 66 0.62 -7.12 12.62
CA PHE A 66 -0.51 -7.79 13.27
C PHE A 66 -0.20 -8.19 14.71
N PHE A 67 1.07 -8.46 14.99
CA PHE A 67 1.60 -8.80 16.30
C PHE A 67 2.61 -7.77 16.76
N ASN A 68 2.80 -7.71 18.07
CA ASN A 68 3.88 -6.91 18.66
C ASN A 68 5.26 -7.46 18.27
N LEU A 69 6.30 -6.68 18.54
CA LEU A 69 7.69 -7.03 18.20
C LEU A 69 8.31 -7.96 19.25
N TYR A 70 7.65 -9.06 19.58
CA TYR A 70 8.11 -9.97 20.65
C TYR A 70 9.44 -10.67 20.32
N ASN A 71 9.87 -10.75 19.07
CA ASN A 71 11.20 -11.25 18.72
C ASN A 71 12.32 -10.26 19.11
N ALA A 72 12.04 -8.96 19.03
CA ALA A 72 12.95 -7.90 19.46
C ALA A 72 12.84 -7.63 20.99
N TYR A 73 11.65 -7.85 21.56
CA TYR A 73 11.33 -7.61 22.97
C TYR A 73 10.66 -8.85 23.56
N PRO A 74 11.44 -9.92 23.84
CA PRO A 74 10.88 -11.21 24.30
C PRO A 74 10.09 -11.13 25.59
N GLU A 75 10.44 -10.18 26.47
CA GLU A 75 9.75 -9.92 27.74
C GLU A 75 8.30 -9.48 27.58
N ALA A 76 7.96 -8.89 26.44
CA ALA A 76 6.58 -8.47 26.15
C ALA A 76 5.64 -9.65 25.85
N GLY A 77 6.19 -10.83 25.55
CA GLY A 77 5.41 -11.96 25.09
C GLY A 77 4.74 -11.74 23.72
N LYS A 78 4.13 -12.78 23.20
CA LYS A 78 3.45 -12.74 21.88
C LYS A 78 2.01 -12.22 22.04
N HIS A 79 1.72 -11.06 21.46
CA HIS A 79 0.39 -10.46 21.45
C HIS A 79 -0.02 -10.03 20.07
N GLN A 80 -1.24 -10.40 19.66
CA GLN A 80 -1.86 -9.85 18.45
C GLN A 80 -2.45 -8.48 18.77
N VAL A 81 -1.93 -7.45 18.09
CA VAL A 81 -2.29 -6.04 18.31
C VAL A 81 -3.26 -5.49 17.28
N VAL A 82 -3.31 -6.06 16.07
CA VAL A 82 -4.26 -5.70 15.01
C VAL A 82 -5.26 -6.83 14.84
N ARG A 83 -6.56 -6.49 14.90
CA ARG A 83 -7.71 -7.42 14.83
C ARG A 83 -8.85 -6.79 14.01
N GLY A 84 -10.07 -7.32 14.17
CA GLY A 84 -11.28 -6.79 13.54
C GLY A 84 -11.28 -6.95 12.03
N ILE A 85 -11.62 -5.91 11.27
CA ILE A 85 -11.75 -5.96 9.81
C ILE A 85 -10.46 -6.41 9.13
N ALA A 86 -9.30 -5.97 9.60
CA ALA A 86 -8.01 -6.39 9.05
C ALA A 86 -7.79 -7.90 9.20
N GLN A 87 -8.14 -8.47 10.36
CA GLN A 87 -8.07 -9.91 10.60
C GLN A 87 -9.08 -10.68 9.72
N GLU A 88 -10.31 -10.18 9.61
CA GLU A 88 -11.34 -10.76 8.73
C GLU A 88 -10.87 -10.85 7.28
N ILE A 89 -10.20 -9.80 6.78
CA ILE A 89 -9.62 -9.80 5.42
C ILE A 89 -8.60 -10.92 5.27
N VAL A 90 -7.69 -11.08 6.22
CA VAL A 90 -6.69 -12.15 6.18
C VAL A 90 -7.35 -13.53 6.19
N GLU A 91 -8.34 -13.76 7.05
CA GLU A 91 -9.08 -15.03 7.14
C GLU A 91 -9.82 -15.37 5.84
N LYS A 92 -10.49 -14.36 5.24
CA LYS A 92 -11.17 -14.55 3.95
C LYS A 92 -10.21 -14.86 2.81
N LEU A 93 -9.04 -14.19 2.76
CA LEU A 93 -7.98 -14.50 1.78
C LEU A 93 -7.40 -15.90 2.01
N GLN A 94 -7.18 -16.31 3.27
CA GLN A 94 -6.73 -17.67 3.57
C GLN A 94 -7.74 -18.73 3.11
N ALA A 95 -9.03 -18.49 3.34
CA ALA A 95 -10.07 -19.41 2.90
C ALA A 95 -10.12 -19.57 1.37
N ARG A 96 -9.62 -18.59 0.62
CA ARG A 96 -9.49 -18.63 -0.85
C ARG A 96 -8.14 -19.20 -1.33
N GLY A 97 -7.22 -19.47 -0.42
CA GLY A 97 -5.84 -19.83 -0.78
C GLY A 97 -5.00 -18.65 -1.28
N GLU A 98 -5.40 -17.44 -0.97
CA GLU A 98 -4.79 -16.17 -1.39
C GLU A 98 -3.98 -15.48 -0.28
N SER A 99 -3.80 -16.17 0.86
CA SER A 99 -2.95 -15.71 1.97
C SER A 99 -2.33 -16.88 2.70
N THR A 100 -1.10 -16.68 3.20
CA THR A 100 -0.44 -17.61 4.10
C THR A 100 -1.01 -17.60 5.52
N GLY A 101 -1.82 -16.58 5.85
CA GLY A 101 -2.05 -16.23 7.23
C GLY A 101 -0.77 -15.74 7.92
N HIS A 102 -0.77 -15.75 9.23
CA HIS A 102 0.31 -15.21 10.05
C HIS A 102 1.47 -16.20 10.20
N MET A 103 2.63 -15.84 9.67
CA MET A 103 3.86 -16.64 9.74
C MET A 103 4.86 -16.00 10.69
N GLU A 104 5.40 -16.78 11.61
CA GLU A 104 6.44 -16.32 12.54
C GLU A 104 7.79 -16.19 11.84
N GLN A 105 8.46 -15.09 12.05
CA GLN A 105 9.85 -14.89 11.65
C GLN A 105 10.80 -15.46 12.70
N LYS A 106 11.58 -16.45 12.32
CA LYS A 106 12.59 -17.07 13.20
C LYS A 106 13.96 -16.40 13.12
N ARG A 107 14.20 -15.58 12.09
CA ARG A 107 15.48 -14.88 11.86
C ARG A 107 15.19 -13.44 11.44
N GLY A 108 15.95 -12.48 11.95
CA GLY A 108 15.87 -11.07 11.54
C GLY A 108 14.67 -10.30 12.09
N GLY A 109 14.08 -10.70 13.19
CA GLY A 109 12.83 -10.21 13.75
C GLY A 109 12.84 -8.83 14.42
N ASN A 110 13.81 -7.95 14.11
CA ASN A 110 13.86 -6.63 14.76
C ASN A 110 12.82 -5.64 14.23
N TYR A 111 12.28 -5.88 13.05
CA TYR A 111 11.29 -5.01 12.41
C TYR A 111 9.88 -5.60 12.49
N ASP A 112 9.76 -6.90 12.37
CA ASP A 112 8.51 -7.64 12.45
C ASP A 112 8.76 -9.03 13.07
N SER A 113 7.91 -9.45 13.98
CA SER A 113 7.95 -10.79 14.56
C SER A 113 7.10 -11.79 13.77
N VAL A 114 6.09 -11.27 13.08
CA VAL A 114 5.12 -12.02 12.28
C VAL A 114 4.85 -11.28 10.99
N ILE A 115 4.81 -12.00 9.89
CA ILE A 115 4.44 -11.49 8.57
C ILE A 115 3.25 -12.27 8.02
N THR A 116 2.51 -11.63 7.14
CA THR A 116 1.36 -12.22 6.44
C THR A 116 1.50 -11.93 4.96
N LEU A 117 1.72 -12.94 4.16
CA LEU A 117 1.75 -12.78 2.72
C LEU A 117 0.34 -12.89 2.16
N ILE A 118 0.04 -12.06 1.20
CA ILE A 118 -1.24 -12.05 0.50
C ILE A 118 -1.02 -11.94 -1.00
N ASP A 119 -1.92 -12.53 -1.75
CA ASP A 119 -2.09 -12.25 -3.17
C ASP A 119 -2.81 -10.90 -3.32
N TRP A 120 -2.16 -9.93 -3.92
CA TRP A 120 -2.73 -8.59 -4.06
C TRP A 120 -3.87 -8.51 -5.08
N GLU A 121 -3.90 -9.39 -6.10
CA GLU A 121 -5.04 -9.47 -7.02
C GLU A 121 -6.26 -10.05 -6.31
N GLY A 122 -6.06 -11.09 -5.51
CA GLY A 122 -7.09 -11.62 -4.62
C GLY A 122 -7.60 -10.56 -3.63
N TYR A 123 -6.69 -9.76 -3.06
CA TYR A 123 -7.08 -8.66 -2.17
C TYR A 123 -7.94 -7.61 -2.88
N LYS A 124 -7.57 -7.17 -4.10
CA LYS A 124 -8.36 -6.19 -4.88
C LYS A 124 -9.79 -6.67 -5.08
N ALA A 125 -9.95 -7.94 -5.46
CA ALA A 125 -11.26 -8.54 -5.65
C ALA A 125 -12.04 -8.63 -4.34
N LEU A 126 -11.44 -9.18 -3.30
CA LEU A 126 -12.08 -9.35 -1.99
C LEU A 126 -12.51 -8.01 -1.38
N ALA A 127 -11.65 -6.99 -1.43
CA ALA A 127 -11.97 -5.69 -0.86
C ALA A 127 -13.16 -5.02 -1.55
N LEU A 128 -13.25 -5.11 -2.88
CA LEU A 128 -14.39 -4.60 -3.65
C LEU A 128 -15.68 -5.38 -3.32
N GLU A 129 -15.61 -6.71 -3.19
CA GLU A 129 -16.75 -7.53 -2.77
C GLU A 129 -17.25 -7.12 -1.38
N MET A 130 -16.35 -7.05 -0.39
CA MET A 130 -16.70 -6.66 0.98
C MET A 130 -17.35 -5.28 1.05
N LEU A 131 -16.79 -4.29 0.32
CA LEU A 131 -17.35 -2.94 0.26
C LEU A 131 -18.76 -2.93 -0.36
N ARG A 132 -18.98 -3.67 -1.44
CA ARG A 132 -20.30 -3.80 -2.06
C ARG A 132 -21.31 -4.52 -1.18
N GLU A 133 -20.91 -5.61 -0.54
CA GLU A 133 -21.75 -6.36 0.42
C GLU A 133 -22.17 -5.49 1.62
N ALA A 134 -21.28 -4.60 2.07
CA ALA A 134 -21.57 -3.63 3.12
C ALA A 134 -22.45 -2.45 2.66
N GLY A 135 -22.76 -2.35 1.37
CA GLY A 135 -23.58 -1.27 0.80
C GLY A 135 -22.81 0.04 0.60
N VAL A 136 -21.48 0.01 0.54
CA VAL A 136 -20.67 1.18 0.24
C VAL A 136 -20.84 1.57 -1.22
N GLN A 137 -21.17 2.85 -1.46
CA GLN A 137 -21.16 3.39 -2.81
C GLN A 137 -19.73 3.74 -3.23
N LEU A 138 -19.28 3.18 -4.35
CA LEU A 138 -17.91 3.38 -4.85
C LEU A 138 -17.89 4.30 -6.07
N LEU A 139 -16.96 5.25 -6.08
CA LEU A 139 -16.53 5.99 -7.27
C LEU A 139 -15.02 5.77 -7.46
N LEU A 140 -14.70 4.92 -8.41
CA LEU A 140 -13.33 4.69 -8.87
C LEU A 140 -12.94 5.68 -9.98
N HIS A 141 -11.64 5.78 -10.31
CA HIS A 141 -11.12 6.76 -11.27
C HIS A 141 -11.59 8.19 -10.97
N THR A 142 -11.58 8.56 -9.70
CA THR A 142 -12.16 9.81 -9.20
C THR A 142 -11.17 10.52 -8.29
N ASP A 143 -10.73 11.69 -8.70
CA ASP A 143 -9.79 12.53 -7.96
C ASP A 143 -10.52 13.55 -7.09
N VAL A 144 -10.08 13.73 -5.86
CA VAL A 144 -10.50 14.87 -5.02
C VAL A 144 -9.71 16.09 -5.46
N VAL A 145 -10.41 17.17 -5.86
CA VAL A 145 -9.76 18.35 -6.43
C VAL A 145 -10.01 19.64 -5.65
N SER A 146 -11.02 19.68 -4.78
CA SER A 146 -11.31 20.83 -3.94
C SER A 146 -12.21 20.45 -2.77
N VAL A 147 -12.23 21.30 -1.75
CA VAL A 147 -13.09 21.18 -0.58
C VAL A 147 -13.80 22.51 -0.34
N CYS A 148 -15.11 22.48 -0.12
CA CYS A 148 -15.87 23.65 0.27
C CYS A 148 -16.24 23.57 1.75
N LYS A 149 -15.82 24.59 2.51
CA LYS A 149 -16.11 24.71 3.95
C LYS A 149 -17.08 25.86 4.19
N GLU A 150 -17.89 25.72 5.21
CA GLU A 150 -18.56 26.81 5.91
C GLU A 150 -18.09 26.78 7.36
N ASP A 151 -17.52 27.87 7.82
CA ASP A 151 -16.78 27.96 9.08
C ASP A 151 -15.70 26.87 9.16
N ASP A 152 -15.71 26.05 10.21
CA ASP A 152 -14.76 24.95 10.41
C ASP A 152 -15.28 23.58 9.92
N ARG A 153 -16.34 23.58 9.13
CA ARG A 153 -16.97 22.34 8.66
C ARG A 153 -16.83 22.17 7.16
N VAL A 154 -16.40 20.99 6.73
CA VAL A 154 -16.45 20.57 5.32
C VAL A 154 -17.89 20.22 4.97
N HIS A 155 -18.46 20.93 3.99
CA HIS A 155 -19.81 20.67 3.49
C HIS A 155 -19.80 19.88 2.19
N TYR A 156 -18.86 20.20 1.30
CA TYR A 156 -18.73 19.51 0.01
C TYR A 156 -17.30 19.16 -0.27
N VAL A 157 -17.12 17.96 -0.80
CA VAL A 157 -15.87 17.55 -1.45
C VAL A 157 -16.13 17.55 -2.96
N VAL A 158 -15.30 18.27 -3.70
CA VAL A 158 -15.38 18.35 -5.15
C VAL A 158 -14.43 17.34 -5.76
N VAL A 159 -14.97 16.57 -6.67
CA VAL A 159 -14.23 15.52 -7.38
C VAL A 159 -14.21 15.75 -8.88
N GLN A 160 -13.19 15.21 -9.54
CA GLN A 160 -13.07 15.17 -10.99
C GLN A 160 -12.97 13.71 -11.43
N ASN A 161 -13.79 13.34 -12.39
CA ASN A 161 -13.80 12.00 -12.95
C ASN A 161 -14.20 12.01 -14.44
N LYS A 162 -14.54 10.86 -15.01
CA LYS A 162 -14.93 10.76 -16.41
C LYS A 162 -16.25 11.46 -16.73
N SER A 163 -17.14 11.63 -15.74
CA SER A 163 -18.40 12.36 -15.88
C SER A 163 -18.23 13.88 -15.82
N GLY A 164 -17.06 14.36 -15.40
CA GLY A 164 -16.73 15.76 -15.24
C GLY A 164 -16.49 16.13 -13.77
N ARG A 165 -16.69 17.42 -13.47
CA ARG A 165 -16.55 17.98 -12.13
C ARG A 165 -17.87 17.86 -11.37
N GLU A 166 -17.84 17.22 -10.22
CA GLU A 166 -19.01 16.93 -9.39
C GLU A 166 -18.71 17.23 -7.91
N ALA A 167 -19.75 17.50 -7.12
CA ALA A 167 -19.63 17.70 -5.69
C ALA A 167 -20.40 16.63 -4.91
N ILE A 168 -19.84 16.22 -3.78
CA ILE A 168 -20.38 15.24 -2.85
C ILE A 168 -20.68 15.99 -1.55
N CYS A 169 -21.94 16.00 -1.13
CA CYS A 169 -22.34 16.48 0.18
C CYS A 169 -22.16 15.37 1.23
N ALA A 170 -21.44 15.64 2.30
CA ALA A 170 -21.18 14.65 3.35
C ALA A 170 -21.33 15.27 4.74
N LYS A 171 -21.85 14.47 5.71
CA LYS A 171 -21.89 14.89 7.12
C LYS A 171 -20.52 14.78 7.78
N VAL A 172 -19.77 13.73 7.41
CA VAL A 172 -18.40 13.45 7.89
C VAL A 172 -17.54 13.08 6.70
N VAL A 173 -16.33 13.64 6.65
CA VAL A 173 -15.31 13.30 5.65
C VAL A 173 -14.12 12.66 6.36
N ILE A 174 -13.69 11.50 5.85
CA ILE A 174 -12.50 10.78 6.35
C ILE A 174 -11.42 10.87 5.27
N ASP A 175 -10.32 11.53 5.62
CA ASP A 175 -9.15 11.61 4.73
C ASP A 175 -8.29 10.35 4.88
N THR A 176 -8.21 9.56 3.83
CA THR A 176 -7.37 8.37 3.69
C THR A 176 -6.59 8.39 2.38
N THR A 177 -6.30 9.60 1.87
CA THR A 177 -5.59 9.81 0.60
C THR A 177 -4.13 9.37 0.65
N GLY A 178 -3.56 9.24 1.84
CA GLY A 178 -2.16 8.86 2.07
C GLY A 178 -1.27 10.08 2.33
N ASP A 179 -1.52 11.18 1.61
CA ASP A 179 -0.73 12.41 1.70
C ASP A 179 -1.48 13.57 2.38
N ALA A 180 -2.63 13.30 3.02
CA ALA A 180 -3.47 14.28 3.69
C ALA A 180 -4.06 15.36 2.73
N ASP A 181 -4.41 14.95 1.50
CA ASP A 181 -4.86 15.88 0.46
C ASP A 181 -6.13 16.64 0.85
N VAL A 182 -7.11 15.96 1.45
CA VAL A 182 -8.35 16.59 1.90
C VAL A 182 -8.10 17.57 3.04
N ALA A 183 -7.23 17.21 3.97
CA ALA A 183 -6.84 18.09 5.07
C ALA A 183 -6.16 19.36 4.53
N ALA A 184 -5.20 19.21 3.61
CA ALA A 184 -4.51 20.32 2.98
C ALA A 184 -5.48 21.21 2.18
N LEU A 185 -6.36 20.63 1.36
CA LEU A 185 -7.39 21.36 0.59
C LEU A 185 -8.41 22.06 1.51
N SER A 186 -8.61 21.54 2.73
CA SER A 186 -9.47 22.16 3.74
C SER A 186 -8.82 23.33 4.47
N GLY A 187 -7.52 23.59 4.22
CA GLY A 187 -6.74 24.60 4.90
C GLY A 187 -6.36 24.22 6.34
N CYS A 188 -6.36 22.93 6.65
CA CYS A 188 -5.78 22.43 7.90
C CYS A 188 -4.26 22.62 7.88
N GLU A 189 -3.68 22.83 9.07
CA GLU A 189 -2.24 22.82 9.21
C GLU A 189 -1.69 21.42 8.91
N VAL A 190 -0.75 21.34 7.99
CA VAL A 190 -0.08 20.10 7.60
C VAL A 190 1.43 20.27 7.79
N GLU A 191 2.06 19.25 8.37
CA GLU A 191 3.51 19.22 8.54
C GLU A 191 4.15 18.50 7.35
N LYS A 192 4.99 19.20 6.63
CA LYS A 192 5.84 18.60 5.60
C LYS A 192 7.15 18.16 6.23
N ARG A 193 7.34 16.86 6.38
CA ARG A 193 8.60 16.32 6.86
C ARG A 193 9.69 16.51 5.81
N HIS A 194 10.66 17.37 6.10
CA HIS A 194 11.85 17.56 5.27
C HIS A 194 12.83 16.37 5.30
N GLN A 195 12.57 15.36 6.10
CA GLN A 195 13.39 14.15 6.14
C GLN A 195 12.99 13.22 4.99
N THR A 196 13.91 13.13 4.13
CA THR A 196 14.17 12.16 3.07
C THR A 196 13.31 10.92 3.11
N THR A 197 12.12 11.01 2.52
CA THR A 197 11.34 9.83 2.23
C THR A 197 12.04 9.11 1.07
N SER A 198 12.37 7.86 1.27
CA SER A 198 12.81 7.00 0.19
C SER A 198 11.60 6.46 -0.53
N VAL A 199 11.58 6.55 -1.84
CA VAL A 199 10.59 5.89 -2.69
C VAL A 199 11.23 4.73 -3.42
N GLY A 200 10.50 3.65 -3.58
CA GLY A 200 10.93 2.44 -4.26
C GLY A 200 9.82 1.91 -5.18
N MET A 201 10.22 1.20 -6.19
CA MET A 201 9.33 0.51 -7.10
C MET A 201 9.57 -1.00 -6.96
N PRO A 202 8.67 -1.74 -6.33
CA PRO A 202 8.76 -3.18 -6.33
C PRO A 202 8.47 -3.74 -7.71
N PHE A 203 9.02 -4.91 -7.97
CA PHE A 203 8.85 -5.63 -9.23
C PHE A 203 8.80 -7.13 -8.99
N SER A 204 8.39 -7.88 -9.98
CA SER A 204 8.38 -9.34 -9.97
C SER A 204 9.30 -9.91 -11.06
N MET A 205 9.78 -11.13 -10.82
CA MET A 205 10.55 -11.90 -11.81
C MET A 205 9.89 -13.26 -12.02
N GLN A 206 9.70 -13.63 -13.28
CA GLN A 206 9.23 -14.95 -13.70
C GLN A 206 10.41 -15.86 -14.06
N HIS A 207 10.14 -17.15 -14.16
CA HIS A 207 11.12 -18.20 -14.46
C HIS A 207 12.22 -18.30 -13.39
N VAL A 208 11.91 -18.04 -12.13
CA VAL A 208 12.82 -18.15 -10.99
C VAL A 208 12.61 -19.48 -10.29
N ASP A 209 13.65 -20.31 -10.27
CA ASP A 209 13.70 -21.50 -9.43
C ASP A 209 14.02 -21.08 -7.98
N MET A 210 12.97 -20.87 -7.17
CA MET A 210 13.12 -20.42 -5.80
C MET A 210 13.90 -21.41 -4.93
N LYS A 211 13.79 -22.71 -5.18
CA LYS A 211 14.55 -23.73 -4.42
C LYS A 211 16.04 -23.59 -4.68
N ARG A 212 16.41 -23.44 -5.96
CA ARG A 212 17.80 -23.22 -6.36
C ARG A 212 18.35 -21.89 -5.86
N LEU A 213 17.53 -20.82 -5.92
CA LEU A 213 17.91 -19.51 -5.39
C LEU A 213 18.18 -19.58 -3.89
N ILE A 214 17.27 -20.16 -3.11
CA ILE A 214 17.43 -20.30 -1.65
C ILE A 214 18.67 -21.12 -1.32
N ALA A 215 18.87 -22.27 -1.97
CA ALA A 215 20.04 -23.11 -1.75
C ALA A 215 21.36 -22.36 -2.05
N TYR A 216 21.43 -21.60 -3.14
CA TYR A 216 22.59 -20.77 -3.46
C TYR A 216 22.85 -19.71 -2.39
N LEU A 217 21.81 -19.00 -1.95
CA LEU A 217 21.92 -17.94 -0.94
C LEU A 217 22.32 -18.51 0.44
N GLU A 218 21.87 -19.73 0.77
CA GLU A 218 22.28 -20.45 2.00
C GLU A 218 23.75 -20.87 1.91
N GLU A 219 24.18 -21.48 0.81
CA GLU A 219 25.57 -21.85 0.58
C GLU A 219 26.51 -20.66 0.75
N LYS A 220 26.15 -19.51 0.21
CA LYS A 220 26.92 -18.27 0.31
C LYS A 220 26.71 -17.48 1.61
N GLN A 221 25.89 -17.97 2.55
CA GLN A 221 25.57 -17.31 3.82
C GLN A 221 25.03 -15.87 3.64
N LEU A 222 24.23 -15.65 2.60
CA LEU A 222 23.70 -14.34 2.24
C LEU A 222 22.32 -14.07 2.86
N ILE A 223 21.62 -15.11 3.33
CA ILE A 223 20.25 -14.97 3.84
C ILE A 223 20.26 -14.21 5.16
N THR A 224 19.50 -13.12 5.20
CA THR A 224 19.25 -12.32 6.42
C THR A 224 17.91 -12.65 7.06
N GLN A 225 16.91 -12.99 6.24
CA GLN A 225 15.57 -13.39 6.68
C GLN A 225 15.07 -14.52 5.80
N LEU A 226 14.48 -15.54 6.41
CA LEU A 226 13.82 -16.63 5.69
C LEU A 226 12.62 -17.14 6.49
N VAL A 227 11.46 -17.13 5.85
CA VAL A 227 10.27 -17.85 6.29
C VAL A 227 9.77 -18.66 5.12
N SER A 228 9.68 -19.95 5.31
CA SER A 228 9.27 -20.90 4.28
C SER A 228 8.27 -21.90 4.85
N GLY A 229 7.51 -22.54 3.98
CA GLY A 229 6.71 -23.71 4.30
C GLY A 229 5.22 -23.48 4.42
N SER A 230 4.73 -22.24 4.36
CA SER A 230 3.30 -22.00 4.26
C SER A 230 2.84 -22.31 2.84
N LYS A 231 1.81 -23.16 2.72
CA LYS A 231 1.19 -23.50 1.44
C LYS A 231 0.05 -22.54 1.18
N LEU A 232 0.01 -21.98 0.00
CA LEU A 232 -1.20 -21.46 -0.62
C LEU A 232 -1.97 -22.64 -1.26
N SER A 233 -3.08 -22.36 -1.93
CA SER A 233 -3.83 -23.38 -2.65
C SER A 233 -2.96 -24.23 -3.56
N GLU A 234 -3.32 -25.49 -3.78
CA GLU A 234 -2.67 -26.43 -4.71
C GLU A 234 -1.20 -26.81 -4.39
N GLY A 235 -0.77 -26.63 -3.15
CA GLY A 235 0.55 -27.10 -2.70
C GLY A 235 1.70 -26.14 -3.00
N ASN A 236 1.46 -24.97 -3.54
CA ASN A 236 2.46 -23.93 -3.70
C ASN A 236 3.08 -23.53 -2.36
N GLN A 237 4.38 -23.33 -2.36
CA GLN A 237 5.11 -22.94 -1.17
C GLN A 237 5.39 -21.44 -1.22
N ALA A 238 4.84 -20.69 -0.25
CA ALA A 238 5.18 -19.30 -0.10
C ALA A 238 6.49 -19.13 0.69
N ASN A 239 7.33 -18.23 0.20
CA ASN A 239 8.61 -17.92 0.83
C ASN A 239 8.76 -16.42 0.99
N ARG A 240 9.10 -15.95 2.19
CA ARG A 240 9.66 -14.62 2.38
C ARG A 240 11.16 -14.73 2.58
N ILE A 241 11.91 -13.94 1.84
CA ILE A 241 13.36 -13.98 1.85
C ILE A 241 13.95 -12.59 1.88
N GLY A 242 14.91 -12.37 2.75
CA GLY A 242 15.81 -11.23 2.73
C GLY A 242 17.24 -11.72 2.58
N PHE A 243 18.04 -11.02 1.78
CA PHE A 243 19.43 -11.39 1.57
C PHE A 243 20.30 -10.16 1.36
N ASP A 244 21.58 -10.28 1.72
CA ASP A 244 22.56 -9.21 1.65
C ASP A 244 23.55 -9.45 0.52
N LEU A 245 23.27 -8.87 -0.63
CA LEU A 245 24.16 -8.94 -1.79
C LEU A 245 25.44 -8.11 -1.64
N LYS A 246 25.55 -7.23 -0.65
CA LYS A 246 26.79 -6.48 -0.39
C LYS A 246 27.96 -7.38 0.02
N LYS A 247 27.67 -8.61 0.42
CA LYS A 247 28.72 -9.61 0.68
C LYS A 247 29.28 -10.25 -0.58
N VAL A 248 28.74 -9.94 -1.75
CA VAL A 248 29.18 -10.42 -3.06
C VAL A 248 29.80 -9.24 -3.80
N PRO A 249 31.15 -9.23 -4.00
CA PRO A 249 31.87 -8.05 -4.53
C PRO A 249 31.29 -7.52 -5.84
N GLU A 250 30.89 -8.40 -6.75
CA GLU A 250 30.34 -8.04 -8.05
C GLU A 250 29.03 -7.24 -7.95
N PHE A 251 28.25 -7.48 -6.90
CA PHE A 251 27.00 -6.76 -6.65
C PHE A 251 27.21 -5.48 -5.84
N THR A 252 28.26 -5.41 -5.02
CA THR A 252 28.49 -4.23 -4.17
C THR A 252 28.66 -2.97 -5.01
N GLN A 253 29.57 -3.02 -5.98
CA GLN A 253 29.82 -1.88 -6.88
C GLN A 253 28.56 -1.53 -7.68
N PHE A 254 27.86 -2.52 -8.23
CA PHE A 254 26.63 -2.30 -8.97
C PHE A 254 25.54 -1.63 -8.11
N MET A 255 25.35 -2.10 -6.88
CA MET A 255 24.35 -1.53 -5.96
C MET A 255 24.67 -0.09 -5.58
N GLU A 256 25.94 0.23 -5.36
CA GLU A 256 26.38 1.59 -5.04
C GLU A 256 26.19 2.53 -6.24
N GLU A 257 26.62 2.14 -7.43
CA GLU A 257 26.47 2.92 -8.66
C GLU A 257 25.02 3.20 -9.04
N LYS A 258 24.11 2.25 -8.76
CA LYS A 258 22.71 2.34 -9.14
C LYS A 258 21.79 2.82 -8.02
N GLY A 259 22.30 3.00 -6.81
CA GLY A 259 21.51 3.41 -5.65
C GLY A 259 20.50 2.34 -5.18
N ILE A 260 20.77 1.08 -5.49
CA ILE A 260 19.96 -0.07 -5.09
C ILE A 260 20.36 -0.50 -3.69
N TRP A 261 19.40 -0.92 -2.87
CA TRP A 261 19.69 -1.50 -1.57
C TRP A 261 19.45 -3.02 -1.57
N GLY A 262 19.88 -3.72 -0.52
CA GLY A 262 19.77 -5.18 -0.46
C GLY A 262 18.33 -5.65 -0.66
N PRO A 263 18.09 -6.58 -1.59
CA PRO A 263 16.74 -6.99 -1.94
C PRO A 263 16.06 -7.76 -0.81
N LEU A 264 14.79 -7.48 -0.65
CA LEU A 264 13.87 -8.15 0.26
C LEU A 264 12.62 -8.50 -0.55
N GLY A 265 12.16 -9.71 -0.44
CA GLY A 265 11.01 -10.09 -1.23
C GLY A 265 10.31 -11.36 -0.77
N TYR A 266 9.34 -11.78 -1.55
CA TYR A 266 8.64 -13.04 -1.34
C TYR A 266 8.18 -13.67 -2.65
N SER A 267 7.94 -14.96 -2.61
CA SER A 267 7.34 -15.77 -3.64
C SER A 267 6.03 -16.35 -3.11
N LEU A 268 4.97 -16.22 -3.88
CA LEU A 268 3.67 -16.84 -3.59
C LEU A 268 3.43 -18.10 -4.43
N HIS A 269 3.94 -18.11 -5.66
CA HIS A 269 3.71 -19.16 -6.63
C HIS A 269 5.04 -19.75 -7.11
N ASP A 270 5.01 -21.00 -7.55
CA ASP A 270 6.18 -21.66 -8.13
C ASP A 270 6.58 -20.97 -9.45
N GLY A 271 7.88 -20.90 -9.69
CA GLY A 271 8.43 -20.32 -10.90
C GLY A 271 8.52 -18.80 -10.93
N GLU A 272 8.19 -18.11 -9.83
CA GLU A 272 8.29 -16.67 -9.74
C GLU A 272 8.89 -16.16 -8.43
N PHE A 273 9.49 -15.01 -8.49
CA PHE A 273 9.76 -14.16 -7.33
C PHE A 273 8.75 -13.02 -7.40
N THR A 274 7.63 -13.20 -6.68
CA THR A 274 6.41 -12.40 -6.84
C THR A 274 6.62 -10.94 -6.51
N TYR A 275 7.43 -10.66 -5.50
CA TYR A 275 7.71 -9.31 -5.02
C TYR A 275 9.18 -9.15 -4.68
N ILE A 276 9.81 -8.15 -5.25
CA ILE A 276 11.19 -7.76 -4.95
C ILE A 276 11.20 -6.26 -4.64
N ASN A 277 11.64 -5.93 -3.44
CA ASN A 277 11.89 -4.56 -3.02
C ASN A 277 13.40 -4.33 -2.97
N GLY A 278 13.94 -3.66 -3.96
CA GLY A 278 15.39 -3.43 -4.10
C GLY A 278 15.74 -2.06 -4.67
N THR A 279 14.80 -1.40 -5.32
CA THR A 279 15.02 -0.04 -5.88
C THR A 279 14.83 1.03 -4.81
N CYS A 280 15.53 2.15 -4.95
CA CYS A 280 15.41 3.24 -4.00
C CYS A 280 15.89 4.57 -4.60
N ILE A 281 15.08 5.61 -4.43
CA ILE A 281 15.48 7.01 -4.64
C ILE A 281 15.19 7.76 -3.34
N LYS A 282 16.19 8.49 -2.86
CA LYS A 282 16.07 9.28 -1.63
C LYS A 282 15.73 10.75 -1.97
N ASN A 283 15.20 11.46 -0.99
CA ASN A 283 14.92 12.89 -1.07
C ASN A 283 13.87 13.25 -2.14
N VAL A 284 12.83 12.45 -2.25
CA VAL A 284 11.71 12.72 -3.16
C VAL A 284 10.64 13.52 -2.42
N ASP A 285 10.30 14.68 -2.98
CA ASP A 285 9.13 15.44 -2.57
C ASP A 285 7.92 14.95 -3.37
N ALA A 286 7.14 14.05 -2.79
CA ALA A 286 5.96 13.47 -3.44
C ALA A 286 4.78 14.46 -3.59
N THR A 287 4.89 15.66 -3.02
CA THR A 287 3.91 16.73 -3.21
C THR A 287 4.19 17.60 -4.43
N ASP A 288 5.33 17.41 -5.11
CA ASP A 288 5.68 18.05 -6.37
C ASP A 288 5.51 17.04 -7.52
N ALA A 289 4.59 17.34 -8.42
CA ALA A 289 4.25 16.45 -9.53
C ALA A 289 5.42 16.16 -10.48
N GLN A 290 6.30 17.15 -10.72
CA GLN A 290 7.46 16.95 -11.59
C GLN A 290 8.51 16.06 -10.91
N VAL A 291 8.79 16.31 -9.62
CA VAL A 291 9.72 15.52 -8.82
C VAL A 291 9.23 14.06 -8.72
N LEU A 292 7.93 13.87 -8.51
CA LEU A 292 7.34 12.54 -8.47
C LEU A 292 7.44 11.83 -9.83
N SER A 293 7.16 12.51 -10.92
CA SER A 293 7.28 11.97 -12.28
C SER A 293 8.71 11.54 -12.60
N ASP A 294 9.69 12.37 -12.25
CA ASP A 294 11.11 12.06 -12.45
C ASP A 294 11.55 10.86 -11.61
N ALA A 295 11.03 10.73 -10.39
CA ALA A 295 11.29 9.59 -9.52
C ALA A 295 10.72 8.29 -10.11
N GLU A 296 9.48 8.31 -10.61
CA GLU A 296 8.85 7.17 -11.28
C GLU A 296 9.68 6.68 -12.49
N ILE A 297 10.11 7.61 -13.34
CA ILE A 297 10.95 7.29 -14.50
C ILE A 297 12.27 6.65 -14.06
N LYS A 298 12.96 7.24 -13.08
CA LYS A 298 14.24 6.72 -12.58
C LYS A 298 14.09 5.33 -11.97
N LEU A 299 13.03 5.09 -11.18
CA LEU A 299 12.77 3.79 -10.57
C LEU A 299 12.52 2.71 -11.61
N ARG A 300 11.76 2.99 -12.67
CA ARG A 300 11.55 2.03 -13.77
C ARG A 300 12.84 1.69 -14.50
N LEU A 301 13.72 2.66 -14.66
CA LEU A 301 15.04 2.42 -15.23
C LEU A 301 15.94 1.59 -14.31
N GLN A 302 15.84 1.77 -12.99
CA GLN A 302 16.55 0.91 -12.02
C GLN A 302 16.06 -0.54 -12.07
N VAL A 303 14.75 -0.78 -12.18
CA VAL A 303 14.19 -2.13 -12.31
C VAL A 303 14.71 -2.86 -13.56
N LYS A 304 14.95 -2.14 -14.64
CA LYS A 304 15.40 -2.71 -15.92
C LYS A 304 16.89 -3.08 -15.93
N GLN A 305 17.67 -2.53 -15.04
CA GLN A 305 19.12 -2.76 -14.94
C GLN A 305 19.46 -4.06 -14.24
#